data_26fef587cbe3cd7fd9c73f9b63b549a1
#
_entry.id   26fef587cbe3cd7fd9c73f9b63b549a1
#
_cell.length_a   1.000
_cell.length_b   1.000
_cell.length_c   1.000
_cell.angle_alpha   90.00
_cell.angle_beta   90.00
_cell.angle_gamma   90.00
#
_symmetry.space_group_name_H-M   'P 1'
#
loop_
_entity.id
_entity.type
_entity.pdbx_description
1 polymer ?
#
loop_
_entity_poly.entity_id
_entity_poly.type
_entity_poly.pdbx_seq_one_letter_code
_entity_poly.pdbx_strand_id
1 'polypeptide(L)'
;MNKRIYLLLLALALGLEPLGAMHIMEGFIPLKWCIIWYLIALPFVVFSYRFVARQIKASPRMKSSFALAAAYTFILSALKMPSVAGSSSHLTGTTLGTLTIGPMAMPLVGAIVLLFQALLLAHGGISTLGANIFSLSIAGPFVAYALFRLLTSARLPKSLVIFIATFCGSMATYIVTSFQLAVVYPDAVTGVMGAAWKFLGIFAITQVPLSIIEGILTVIVLRLLEKSQAKTTTSVEASSTQPSTKSSLRPQFIWLSILAVVCLAIPILAGLFDIGAGTDDQAGEMIGRLTPDFNPTPFLESFEPSEFAEPLLFALQVAIGIALFAWGYYQLIYKRHQSKQKEQEA
;
A
#
# COMPACT_ATOMS: atom_id res chain seq x y z
N MET A 1 -37.16 -8.55 -0.22
CA MET A 1 -36.04 -7.62 0.02
C MET A 1 -36.64 -6.34 0.62
N ASN A 2 -36.16 -5.90 1.79
CA ASN A 2 -36.85 -4.94 2.64
C ASN A 2 -36.78 -3.53 2.01
N LYS A 3 -37.89 -2.75 1.94
CA LYS A 3 -37.93 -1.38 1.42
C LYS A 3 -36.83 -0.45 2.02
N ARG A 4 -36.43 -0.74 3.25
CA ARG A 4 -35.33 -0.02 3.94
C ARG A 4 -33.96 -0.28 3.29
N ILE A 5 -33.73 -1.48 2.73
CA ILE A 5 -32.48 -1.80 2.02
C ILE A 5 -32.43 -1.08 0.67
N TYR A 6 -33.59 -0.97 -0.04
CA TYR A 6 -33.67 -0.18 -1.26
C TYR A 6 -33.47 1.33 -1.02
N LEU A 7 -34.03 1.86 0.06
CA LEU A 7 -33.83 3.27 0.43
C LEU A 7 -32.40 3.56 0.88
N LEU A 8 -31.76 2.61 1.57
CA LEU A 8 -30.33 2.68 1.91
C LEU A 8 -29.45 2.63 0.65
N LEU A 9 -29.73 1.69 -0.27
CA LEU A 9 -29.01 1.59 -1.54
C LEU A 9 -29.24 2.81 -2.44
N LEU A 10 -30.45 3.39 -2.42
CA LEU A 10 -30.78 4.60 -3.17
C LEU A 10 -30.16 5.86 -2.53
N ALA A 11 -30.12 5.95 -1.20
CA ALA A 11 -29.41 7.02 -0.49
C ALA A 11 -27.89 6.92 -0.70
N LEU A 12 -27.37 5.69 -0.81
CA LEU A 12 -25.98 5.43 -1.20
C LEU A 12 -25.70 5.90 -2.63
N ALA A 13 -26.66 5.79 -3.53
CA ALA A 13 -26.52 6.17 -4.94
C ALA A 13 -26.65 7.67 -5.21
N LEU A 14 -27.17 8.45 -4.26
CA LEU A 14 -27.51 9.86 -4.47
C LEU A 14 -26.57 10.86 -3.76
N GLY A 15 -25.47 10.43 -3.14
CA GLY A 15 -24.66 11.31 -2.32
C GLY A 15 -23.14 11.10 -2.31
N LEU A 16 -22.57 10.46 -3.33
CA LEU A 16 -21.14 10.14 -3.33
C LEU A 16 -20.41 11.06 -4.32
N GLU A 17 -19.72 12.07 -3.82
CA GLU A 17 -18.69 12.78 -4.57
C GLU A 17 -17.52 11.84 -4.88
N PRO A 18 -16.83 11.97 -6.05
CA PRO A 18 -15.70 11.13 -6.39
C PRO A 18 -14.60 11.28 -5.33
N LEU A 19 -14.28 10.18 -4.66
CA LEU A 19 -13.28 10.13 -3.61
C LEU A 19 -11.90 9.99 -4.24
N GLY A 20 -11.20 11.08 -4.41
CA GLY A 20 -9.85 11.14 -4.91
C GLY A 20 -8.84 10.35 -4.05
N ALA A 21 -7.71 10.01 -4.60
CA ALA A 21 -6.66 9.22 -3.97
C ALA A 21 -5.27 9.83 -4.22
N MET A 22 -4.23 9.30 -3.54
CA MET A 22 -2.91 9.93 -3.41
C MET A 22 -1.86 9.57 -4.46
N HIS A 23 -2.26 9.02 -5.58
CA HIS A 23 -1.36 8.82 -6.72
C HIS A 23 -1.47 10.00 -7.69
N ILE A 24 -0.38 10.33 -8.38
CA ILE A 24 -0.45 11.27 -9.48
C ILE A 24 -1.42 10.68 -10.51
N MET A 25 -2.55 11.39 -10.71
CA MET A 25 -3.63 10.94 -11.57
C MET A 25 -3.25 10.98 -13.05
N GLU A 26 -4.01 10.24 -13.86
CA GLU A 26 -3.87 10.26 -15.32
C GLU A 26 -4.04 11.68 -15.85
N GLY A 27 -3.12 12.12 -16.73
CA GLY A 27 -3.15 13.46 -17.32
C GLY A 27 -2.65 14.60 -16.42
N PHE A 28 -2.31 14.36 -15.16
CA PHE A 28 -1.83 15.41 -14.24
C PHE A 28 -0.42 15.89 -14.55
N ILE A 29 0.38 15.09 -15.21
CA ILE A 29 1.72 15.53 -15.65
C ILE A 29 1.88 15.35 -17.16
N PRO A 30 2.53 16.32 -17.85
CA PRO A 30 2.74 16.25 -19.30
C PRO A 30 3.52 15.01 -19.73
N LEU A 31 3.21 14.49 -20.91
CA LEU A 31 3.78 13.23 -21.43
C LEU A 31 5.31 13.17 -21.39
N LYS A 32 6.00 14.30 -21.62
CA LYS A 32 7.46 14.37 -21.49
C LYS A 32 7.98 13.95 -20.12
N TRP A 33 7.30 14.36 -19.05
CA TRP A 33 7.63 13.99 -17.69
C TRP A 33 7.25 12.56 -17.37
N CYS A 34 6.12 12.07 -17.91
CA CYS A 34 5.76 10.67 -17.83
C CYS A 34 6.87 9.78 -18.37
N ILE A 35 7.38 10.08 -19.57
CA ILE A 35 8.48 9.33 -20.20
C ILE A 35 9.75 9.37 -19.33
N ILE A 36 10.11 10.54 -18.80
CA ILE A 36 11.28 10.67 -17.92
C ILE A 36 11.14 9.76 -16.69
N TRP A 37 9.98 9.78 -16.02
CA TRP A 37 9.76 8.95 -14.85
C TRP A 37 9.72 7.46 -15.17
N TYR A 38 9.20 7.06 -16.33
CA TYR A 38 9.30 5.68 -16.80
C TYR A 38 10.75 5.27 -17.02
N LEU A 39 11.55 6.10 -17.67
CA LEU A 39 12.98 5.82 -17.89
C LEU A 39 13.76 5.70 -16.57
N ILE A 40 13.40 6.47 -15.55
CA ILE A 40 14.01 6.38 -14.22
C ILE A 40 13.55 5.13 -13.48
N ALA A 41 12.25 4.79 -13.51
CA ALA A 41 11.70 3.67 -12.74
C ALA A 41 11.99 2.30 -13.38
N LEU A 42 11.99 2.20 -14.72
CA LEU A 42 12.11 0.94 -15.46
C LEU A 42 13.36 0.12 -15.10
N PRO A 43 14.56 0.69 -14.97
CA PRO A 43 15.74 -0.07 -14.54
C PRO A 43 15.52 -0.78 -13.19
N PHE A 44 14.92 -0.10 -12.21
CA PHE A 44 14.64 -0.67 -10.89
C PHE A 44 13.63 -1.82 -11.00
N VAL A 45 12.58 -1.67 -11.80
CA VAL A 45 11.59 -2.74 -12.03
C VAL A 45 12.24 -3.96 -12.70
N VAL A 46 13.09 -3.75 -13.70
CA VAL A 46 13.81 -4.84 -14.39
C VAL A 46 14.78 -5.55 -13.43
N PHE A 47 15.53 -4.79 -12.63
CA PHE A 47 16.41 -5.39 -11.62
C PHE A 47 15.62 -6.13 -10.55
N SER A 48 14.52 -5.56 -10.11
CA SER A 48 13.59 -6.18 -9.15
C SER A 48 13.04 -7.50 -9.68
N TYR A 49 12.56 -7.52 -10.93
CA TYR A 49 12.10 -8.76 -11.57
C TYR A 49 13.18 -9.84 -11.59
N ARG A 50 14.40 -9.50 -12.03
CA ARG A 50 15.52 -10.44 -12.05
C ARG A 50 15.88 -10.93 -10.65
N PHE A 51 15.88 -10.04 -9.66
CA PHE A 51 16.14 -10.37 -8.27
C PHE A 51 15.10 -11.35 -7.74
N VAL A 52 13.81 -11.04 -7.87
CA VAL A 52 12.70 -11.88 -7.40
C VAL A 52 12.69 -13.23 -8.12
N ALA A 53 12.90 -13.26 -9.44
CA ALA A 53 12.97 -14.51 -10.21
C ALA A 53 14.09 -15.44 -9.73
N ARG A 54 15.27 -14.88 -9.41
CA ARG A 54 16.38 -15.64 -8.84
C ARG A 54 16.05 -16.19 -7.44
N GLN A 55 15.45 -15.36 -6.58
CA GLN A 55 15.07 -15.75 -5.23
C GLN A 55 14.00 -16.84 -5.22
N ILE A 56 13.03 -16.77 -6.14
CA ILE A 56 12.00 -17.80 -6.29
C ILE A 56 12.60 -19.13 -6.74
N LYS A 57 13.60 -19.11 -7.63
CA LYS A 57 14.31 -20.32 -8.06
C LYS A 57 15.13 -20.91 -6.91
N ALA A 58 15.75 -20.09 -6.08
CA ALA A 58 16.55 -20.52 -4.94
C ALA A 58 15.71 -21.05 -3.77
N SER A 59 14.52 -20.47 -3.55
CA SER A 59 13.63 -20.83 -2.45
C SER A 59 12.16 -20.71 -2.84
N PRO A 60 11.38 -21.81 -2.87
CA PRO A 60 9.93 -21.76 -3.13
C PRO A 60 9.15 -20.87 -2.16
N ARG A 61 9.68 -20.65 -0.94
CA ARG A 61 9.09 -19.76 0.06
C ARG A 61 9.01 -18.32 -0.42
N MET A 62 9.94 -17.90 -1.28
CA MET A 62 9.95 -16.54 -1.79
C MET A 62 8.65 -16.20 -2.53
N LYS A 63 8.01 -17.16 -3.21
CA LYS A 63 6.70 -16.96 -3.84
C LYS A 63 5.64 -16.51 -2.83
N SER A 64 5.55 -17.21 -1.70
CA SER A 64 4.56 -16.91 -0.66
C SER A 64 4.88 -15.61 0.07
N SER A 65 6.17 -15.34 0.34
CA SER A 65 6.59 -14.07 0.94
C SER A 65 6.33 -12.88 0.01
N PHE A 66 6.59 -13.06 -1.29
CA PHE A 66 6.29 -12.04 -2.31
C PHE A 66 4.79 -11.80 -2.43
N ALA A 67 3.98 -12.87 -2.49
CA ALA A 67 2.52 -12.75 -2.52
C ALA A 67 1.97 -12.06 -1.26
N LEU A 68 2.52 -12.38 -0.08
CA LEU A 68 2.15 -11.75 1.18
C LEU A 68 2.46 -10.25 1.18
N ALA A 69 3.66 -9.87 0.72
CA ALA A 69 4.07 -8.48 0.63
C ALA A 69 3.21 -7.70 -0.37
N ALA A 70 2.97 -8.29 -1.55
CA ALA A 70 2.11 -7.68 -2.58
C ALA A 70 0.67 -7.53 -2.09
N ALA A 71 0.11 -8.56 -1.44
CA ALA A 71 -1.23 -8.52 -0.87
C ALA A 71 -1.36 -7.46 0.22
N TYR A 72 -0.39 -7.33 1.11
CA TYR A 72 -0.40 -6.31 2.15
C TYR A 72 -0.35 -4.90 1.55
N THR A 73 0.55 -4.65 0.60
CA THR A 73 0.61 -3.38 -0.12
C THR A 73 -0.72 -3.10 -0.83
N PHE A 74 -1.30 -4.10 -1.48
CA PHE A 74 -2.57 -4.00 -2.21
C PHE A 74 -3.77 -3.69 -1.30
N ILE A 75 -3.82 -4.29 -0.10
CA ILE A 75 -4.86 -4.00 0.90
C ILE A 75 -4.70 -2.57 1.41
N LEU A 76 -3.51 -2.20 1.91
CA LEU A 76 -3.32 -0.91 2.55
C LEU A 76 -3.47 0.26 1.58
N SER A 77 -3.03 0.11 0.34
CA SER A 77 -3.19 1.13 -0.69
C SER A 77 -4.64 1.29 -1.20
N ALA A 78 -5.56 0.37 -0.81
CA ALA A 78 -6.99 0.49 -1.07
C ALA A 78 -7.78 1.07 0.12
N LEU A 79 -7.16 1.21 1.29
CA LEU A 79 -7.82 1.74 2.48
C LEU A 79 -7.84 3.26 2.43
N LYS A 80 -8.85 3.82 1.81
CA LYS A 80 -9.14 5.26 1.87
C LYS A 80 -9.55 5.64 3.29
N MET A 81 -8.75 6.45 3.95
CA MET A 81 -9.00 6.90 5.32
C MET A 81 -9.27 8.40 5.36
N PRO A 82 -10.30 8.83 6.11
CA PRO A 82 -10.59 10.24 6.28
C PRO A 82 -9.47 10.94 7.05
N SER A 83 -9.17 12.15 6.66
CA SER A 83 -8.29 13.05 7.38
C SER A 83 -9.06 14.00 8.27
N VAL A 84 -8.37 14.55 9.29
CA VAL A 84 -8.88 15.59 10.18
C VAL A 84 -9.30 16.89 9.44
N ALA A 85 -8.83 17.08 8.20
CA ALA A 85 -9.07 18.28 7.40
C ALA A 85 -10.14 18.08 6.30
N GLY A 86 -10.97 17.04 6.39
CA GLY A 86 -12.02 16.77 5.40
C GLY A 86 -11.49 16.31 4.04
N SER A 87 -10.29 15.71 4.00
CA SER A 87 -9.73 15.06 2.81
C SER A 87 -9.52 13.57 3.07
N SER A 88 -9.38 12.77 2.03
CA SER A 88 -9.11 11.34 2.14
C SER A 88 -7.76 10.97 1.52
N SER A 89 -7.16 9.90 2.02
CA SER A 89 -5.90 9.36 1.52
C SER A 89 -5.76 7.89 1.90
N HIS A 90 -4.70 7.23 1.42
CA HIS A 90 -4.45 5.82 1.73
C HIS A 90 -3.04 5.59 2.28
N LEU A 91 -2.85 4.42 2.88
CA LEU A 91 -1.57 3.93 3.39
C LEU A 91 -0.70 3.41 2.22
N THR A 92 0.62 3.35 2.39
CA THR A 92 1.51 2.83 1.34
C THR A 92 1.63 1.30 1.37
N GLY A 93 1.69 0.70 2.55
CA GLY A 93 1.81 -0.74 2.75
C GLY A 93 3.15 -1.34 2.30
N THR A 94 4.12 -0.56 1.89
CA THR A 94 5.35 -1.06 1.27
C THR A 94 6.39 -1.56 2.25
N THR A 95 6.37 -1.08 3.50
CA THR A 95 7.43 -1.39 4.48
C THR A 95 7.41 -2.84 4.94
N LEU A 96 6.25 -3.48 5.04
CA LEU A 96 6.18 -4.91 5.38
C LEU A 96 7.00 -5.75 4.38
N GLY A 97 6.76 -5.52 3.08
CA GLY A 97 7.50 -6.19 2.01
C GLY A 97 8.99 -5.85 2.06
N THR A 98 9.32 -4.58 2.26
CA THR A 98 10.68 -4.10 2.40
C THR A 98 11.46 -4.85 3.48
N LEU A 99 10.84 -5.08 4.65
CA LEU A 99 11.49 -5.74 5.78
C LEU A 99 11.49 -7.27 5.69
N THR A 100 10.59 -7.86 4.89
CA THR A 100 10.45 -9.32 4.76
C THR A 100 11.17 -9.90 3.54
N ILE A 101 11.11 -9.23 2.39
CA ILE A 101 11.68 -9.71 1.13
C ILE A 101 12.77 -8.79 0.56
N GLY A 102 13.04 -7.68 1.24
CA GLY A 102 14.05 -6.69 0.88
C GLY A 102 13.56 -5.57 -0.04
N PRO A 103 14.22 -4.40 0.00
CA PRO A 103 13.82 -3.23 -0.79
C PRO A 103 13.93 -3.46 -2.30
N MET A 104 14.83 -4.34 -2.74
CA MET A 104 15.02 -4.65 -4.17
C MET A 104 13.83 -5.42 -4.79
N ALA A 105 12.96 -6.05 -3.99
CA ALA A 105 11.77 -6.72 -4.48
C ALA A 105 10.58 -5.75 -4.65
N MET A 106 10.61 -4.60 -3.98
CA MET A 106 9.47 -3.69 -3.89
C MET A 106 9.13 -2.97 -5.21
N PRO A 107 10.07 -2.59 -6.10
CA PRO A 107 9.74 -2.01 -7.38
C PRO A 107 8.83 -2.90 -8.24
N LEU A 108 9.02 -4.23 -8.19
CA LEU A 108 8.13 -5.17 -8.90
C LEU A 108 6.77 -5.30 -8.20
N VAL A 109 6.76 -5.35 -6.85
CA VAL A 109 5.50 -5.36 -6.08
C VAL A 109 4.66 -4.14 -6.42
N GLY A 110 5.26 -2.94 -6.34
CA GLY A 110 4.55 -1.71 -6.62
C GLY A 110 4.13 -1.59 -8.08
N ALA A 111 4.95 -2.01 -9.04
CA ALA A 111 4.56 -2.01 -10.45
C ALA A 111 3.29 -2.86 -10.69
N ILE A 112 3.21 -4.04 -10.07
CA ILE A 112 2.03 -4.90 -10.15
C ILE A 112 0.83 -4.24 -9.48
N VAL A 113 0.97 -3.79 -8.23
CA VAL A 113 -0.13 -3.19 -7.46
C VAL A 113 -0.67 -1.95 -8.15
N LEU A 114 0.20 -1.00 -8.51
CA LEU A 114 -0.17 0.25 -9.14
C LEU A 114 -0.78 0.06 -10.53
N LEU A 115 -0.28 -0.92 -11.30
CA LEU A 115 -0.87 -1.25 -12.59
C LEU A 115 -2.31 -1.76 -12.44
N PHE A 116 -2.55 -2.65 -11.48
CA PHE A 116 -3.91 -3.12 -11.18
C PHE A 116 -4.82 -1.97 -10.73
N GLN A 117 -4.31 -1.06 -9.91
CA GLN A 117 -5.07 0.11 -9.46
C GLN A 117 -5.41 1.06 -10.61
N ALA A 118 -4.44 1.35 -11.48
CA ALA A 118 -4.67 2.20 -12.64
C ALA A 118 -5.67 1.59 -13.63
N LEU A 119 -5.62 0.26 -13.86
CA LEU A 119 -6.47 -0.41 -14.83
C LEU A 119 -7.90 -0.68 -14.32
N LEU A 120 -8.05 -1.03 -13.03
CA LEU A 120 -9.32 -1.52 -12.51
C LEU A 120 -10.07 -0.49 -11.67
N LEU A 121 -9.36 0.50 -11.11
CA LEU A 121 -9.90 1.43 -10.12
C LEU A 121 -9.84 2.88 -10.58
N ALA A 122 -9.32 3.16 -11.77
CA ALA A 122 -8.99 4.53 -12.22
C ALA A 122 -8.16 5.32 -11.17
N HIS A 123 -7.33 4.58 -10.38
CA HIS A 123 -6.58 5.13 -9.28
C HIS A 123 -5.11 5.31 -9.65
N GLY A 124 -4.65 6.55 -9.73
CA GLY A 124 -3.42 6.93 -10.40
C GLY A 124 -3.63 6.97 -11.92
N GLY A 125 -2.60 6.66 -12.69
CA GLY A 125 -2.68 6.64 -14.14
C GLY A 125 -1.66 5.71 -14.78
N ILE A 126 -1.95 5.23 -15.98
CA ILE A 126 -0.99 4.45 -16.75
C ILE A 126 0.14 5.37 -17.19
N SER A 127 -0.15 6.57 -17.69
CA SER A 127 0.89 7.53 -18.08
C SER A 127 1.79 7.91 -16.91
N THR A 128 1.23 8.08 -15.72
CA THR A 128 1.92 8.49 -14.50
C THR A 128 2.53 7.32 -13.70
N LEU A 129 2.33 6.08 -14.15
CA LEU A 129 2.74 4.86 -13.45
C LEU A 129 4.24 4.87 -13.09
N GLY A 130 5.11 5.38 -13.98
CA GLY A 130 6.54 5.49 -13.72
C GLY A 130 6.85 6.38 -12.51
N ALA A 131 6.18 7.53 -12.40
CA ALA A 131 6.32 8.44 -11.28
C ALA A 131 5.81 7.82 -9.97
N ASN A 132 4.64 7.19 -10.02
CA ASN A 132 4.02 6.52 -8.88
C ASN A 132 4.85 5.31 -8.40
N ILE A 133 5.43 4.51 -9.31
CA ILE A 133 6.37 3.43 -8.94
C ILE A 133 7.61 4.01 -8.25
N PHE A 134 8.16 5.11 -8.76
CA PHE A 134 9.36 5.69 -8.21
C PHE A 134 9.13 6.18 -6.78
N SER A 135 8.06 6.93 -6.52
CA SER A 135 7.75 7.44 -5.19
C SER A 135 7.38 6.33 -4.21
N LEU A 136 6.39 5.49 -4.56
CA LEU A 136 5.82 4.49 -3.65
C LEU A 136 6.74 3.28 -3.43
N SER A 137 7.35 2.76 -4.49
CA SER A 137 7.96 1.43 -4.47
C SER A 137 9.47 1.44 -4.54
N ILE A 138 10.08 2.60 -4.83
CA ILE A 138 11.53 2.78 -4.83
C ILE A 138 11.90 3.69 -3.66
N ALA A 139 11.54 4.96 -3.67
CA ALA A 139 11.98 5.93 -2.66
C ALA A 139 11.55 5.53 -1.24
N GLY A 140 10.26 5.26 -1.02
CA GLY A 140 9.73 4.84 0.28
C GLY A 140 10.44 3.60 0.85
N PRO A 141 10.47 2.47 0.13
CA PRO A 141 11.16 1.25 0.57
C PRO A 141 12.65 1.41 0.84
N PHE A 142 13.40 2.15 0.00
CA PHE A 142 14.82 2.34 0.23
C PHE A 142 15.10 3.18 1.47
N VAL A 143 14.31 4.25 1.72
CA VAL A 143 14.41 5.06 2.94
C VAL A 143 14.03 4.21 4.17
N ALA A 144 12.94 3.47 4.12
CA ALA A 144 12.53 2.59 5.20
C ALA A 144 13.62 1.56 5.55
N TYR A 145 14.22 0.93 4.53
CA TYR A 145 15.26 -0.08 4.74
C TYR A 145 16.55 0.54 5.30
N ALA A 146 16.97 1.68 4.77
CA ALA A 146 18.17 2.39 5.26
C ALA A 146 18.02 2.76 6.74
N LEU A 147 16.88 3.33 7.13
CA LEU A 147 16.59 3.67 8.52
C LEU A 147 16.48 2.43 9.40
N PHE A 148 15.81 1.37 8.92
CA PHE A 148 15.73 0.12 9.66
C PHE A 148 17.13 -0.43 9.97
N ARG A 149 18.03 -0.46 8.98
CA ARG A 149 19.41 -0.94 9.16
C ARG A 149 20.20 -0.04 10.14
N LEU A 150 20.10 1.27 9.97
CA LEU A 150 20.79 2.26 10.80
C LEU A 150 20.34 2.16 12.27
N LEU A 151 19.03 2.17 12.51
CA LEU A 151 18.47 2.17 13.86
C LEU A 151 18.60 0.80 14.56
N THR A 152 18.60 -0.29 13.81
CA THR A 152 18.92 -1.63 14.37
C THR A 152 20.35 -1.64 14.92
N SER A 153 21.30 -0.97 14.26
CA SER A 153 22.67 -0.84 14.75
C SER A 153 22.77 -0.02 16.04
N ALA A 154 21.82 0.89 16.27
CA ALA A 154 21.74 1.71 17.47
C ALA A 154 21.12 1.00 18.69
N ARG A 155 20.83 -0.32 18.60
CA ARG A 155 20.26 -1.16 19.68
C ARG A 155 18.92 -0.68 20.23
N LEU A 156 18.14 0.03 19.44
CA LEU A 156 16.78 0.46 19.81
C LEU A 156 15.81 -0.73 19.82
N PRO A 157 14.71 -0.65 20.57
CA PRO A 157 13.67 -1.67 20.59
C PRO A 157 13.14 -1.95 19.17
N LYS A 158 13.11 -3.21 18.76
CA LYS A 158 12.74 -3.62 17.38
C LYS A 158 11.44 -3.00 16.89
N SER A 159 10.43 -2.88 17.76
CA SER A 159 9.15 -2.27 17.37
C SER A 159 9.27 -0.79 17.08
N LEU A 160 10.08 -0.07 17.86
CA LEU A 160 10.34 1.34 17.61
C LEU A 160 11.10 1.53 16.29
N VAL A 161 12.08 0.67 16.02
CA VAL A 161 12.83 0.67 14.74
C VAL A 161 11.89 0.44 13.56
N ILE A 162 11.00 -0.56 13.64
CA ILE A 162 10.01 -0.84 12.59
C ILE A 162 9.07 0.34 12.41
N PHE A 163 8.57 0.91 13.51
CA PHE A 163 7.66 2.05 13.48
C PHE A 163 8.31 3.27 12.79
N ILE A 164 9.51 3.67 13.21
CA ILE A 164 10.22 4.81 12.62
C ILE A 164 10.55 4.57 11.15
N ALA A 165 11.03 3.37 10.81
CA ALA A 165 11.32 2.99 9.43
C ALA A 165 10.07 3.09 8.54
N THR A 166 8.91 2.61 9.03
CA THR A 166 7.65 2.68 8.30
C THR A 166 7.17 4.12 8.15
N PHE A 167 7.14 4.87 9.25
CA PHE A 167 6.74 6.27 9.24
C PHE A 167 7.57 7.09 8.23
N CYS A 168 8.88 7.01 8.32
CA CYS A 168 9.77 7.77 7.44
C CYS A 168 9.73 7.26 5.99
N GLY A 169 9.55 5.96 5.76
CA GLY A 169 9.39 5.39 4.42
C GLY A 169 8.10 5.87 3.77
N SER A 170 6.99 5.87 4.51
CA SER A 170 5.72 6.42 4.06
C SER A 170 5.85 7.92 3.76
N MET A 171 6.42 8.71 4.67
CA MET A 171 6.65 10.14 4.45
C MET A 171 7.54 10.41 3.24
N ALA A 172 8.58 9.60 3.00
CA ALA A 172 9.47 9.75 1.84
C ALA A 172 8.72 9.62 0.51
N THR A 173 7.71 8.75 0.44
CA THR A 173 6.84 8.63 -0.74
C THR A 173 6.22 9.98 -1.10
N TYR A 174 5.65 10.67 -0.13
CA TYR A 174 4.94 11.93 -0.35
C TYR A 174 5.87 13.12 -0.57
N ILE A 175 7.01 13.13 0.09
CA ILE A 175 8.05 14.12 -0.17
C ILE A 175 8.48 14.03 -1.64
N VAL A 176 8.74 12.81 -2.14
CA VAL A 176 9.12 12.60 -3.54
C VAL A 176 7.99 13.00 -4.48
N THR A 177 6.73 12.61 -4.20
CA THR A 177 5.58 13.02 -5.02
C THR A 177 5.43 14.55 -5.08
N SER A 178 5.61 15.23 -3.93
CA SER A 178 5.57 16.70 -3.88
C SER A 178 6.65 17.33 -4.78
N PHE A 179 7.86 16.79 -4.77
CA PHE A 179 8.94 17.26 -5.65
C PHE A 179 8.66 16.92 -7.12
N GLN A 180 8.09 15.75 -7.41
CA GLN A 180 7.69 15.39 -8.77
C GLN A 180 6.72 16.40 -9.37
N LEU A 181 5.69 16.79 -8.60
CA LEU A 181 4.73 17.81 -9.02
C LEU A 181 5.36 19.20 -9.08
N ALA A 182 6.17 19.57 -8.10
CA ALA A 182 6.81 20.89 -8.05
C ALA A 182 7.79 21.15 -9.22
N VAL A 183 8.48 20.13 -9.69
CA VAL A 183 9.39 20.25 -10.86
C VAL A 183 8.58 20.46 -12.14
N VAL A 184 7.39 19.88 -12.22
CA VAL A 184 6.48 20.02 -13.38
C VAL A 184 5.75 21.37 -13.33
N TYR A 185 5.34 21.82 -12.14
CA TYR A 185 4.55 23.01 -11.88
C TYR A 185 5.24 23.96 -10.88
N PRO A 186 6.33 24.61 -11.28
CA PRO A 186 7.04 25.51 -10.39
C PRO A 186 6.17 26.77 -10.13
N ASP A 187 6.26 27.28 -8.91
CA ASP A 187 5.63 28.54 -8.54
C ASP A 187 6.29 29.73 -9.28
N ALA A 188 5.48 30.65 -9.78
CA ALA A 188 5.96 31.77 -10.59
C ALA A 188 6.92 32.71 -9.83
N VAL A 189 6.82 32.79 -8.52
CA VAL A 189 7.63 33.71 -7.68
C VAL A 189 8.73 32.96 -6.94
N THR A 190 8.39 31.80 -6.33
CA THR A 190 9.29 31.06 -5.44
C THR A 190 9.90 29.82 -6.09
N GLY A 191 9.60 29.56 -7.37
CA GLY A 191 10.15 28.48 -8.16
C GLY A 191 9.75 27.09 -7.64
N VAL A 192 10.56 26.09 -7.98
CA VAL A 192 10.32 24.68 -7.63
C VAL A 192 10.23 24.47 -6.11
N MET A 193 11.08 25.11 -5.33
CA MET A 193 11.08 24.93 -3.88
C MET A 193 9.81 25.47 -3.22
N GLY A 194 9.32 26.61 -3.68
CA GLY A 194 8.05 27.16 -3.17
C GLY A 194 6.84 26.28 -3.55
N ALA A 195 6.80 25.75 -4.77
CA ALA A 195 5.79 24.78 -5.19
C ALA A 195 5.88 23.50 -4.34
N ALA A 196 7.10 22.97 -4.08
CA ALA A 196 7.31 21.79 -3.26
C ALA A 196 6.76 21.98 -1.84
N TRP A 197 6.98 23.12 -1.22
CA TRP A 197 6.41 23.41 0.10
C TRP A 197 4.88 23.49 0.09
N LYS A 198 4.26 24.01 -0.97
CA LYS A 198 2.80 24.04 -1.12
C LYS A 198 2.22 22.63 -1.21
N PHE A 199 2.78 21.77 -2.07
CA PHE A 199 2.36 20.36 -2.17
C PHE A 199 2.62 19.58 -0.88
N LEU A 200 3.78 19.76 -0.25
CA LEU A 200 4.08 19.13 1.04
C LEU A 200 3.07 19.54 2.12
N GLY A 201 2.67 20.80 2.15
CA GLY A 201 1.65 21.29 3.10
C GLY A 201 0.31 20.57 2.93
N ILE A 202 -0.16 20.41 1.69
CA ILE A 202 -1.38 19.67 1.38
C ILE A 202 -1.26 18.21 1.85
N PHE A 203 -0.19 17.53 1.46
CA PHE A 203 -0.01 16.13 1.77
C PHE A 203 0.25 15.86 3.25
N ALA A 204 0.98 16.74 3.96
CA ALA A 204 1.34 16.52 5.36
C ALA A 204 0.11 16.35 6.27
N ILE A 205 -0.97 17.09 6.01
CA ILE A 205 -2.19 17.07 6.82
C ILE A 205 -2.79 15.65 6.89
N THR A 206 -2.77 14.94 5.76
CA THR A 206 -3.30 13.58 5.67
C THR A 206 -2.23 12.53 5.99
N GLN A 207 -1.01 12.74 5.51
CA GLN A 207 0.01 11.70 5.51
C GLN A 207 0.72 11.51 6.83
N VAL A 208 0.86 12.56 7.63
CA VAL A 208 1.45 12.41 8.98
C VAL A 208 0.61 11.48 9.85
N PRO A 209 -0.71 11.68 10.02
CA PRO A 209 -1.57 10.74 10.74
C PRO A 209 -1.56 9.34 10.14
N LEU A 210 -1.65 9.22 8.80
CA LEU A 210 -1.68 7.92 8.13
C LEU A 210 -0.36 7.16 8.28
N SER A 211 0.78 7.84 8.19
CA SER A 211 2.09 7.21 8.41
C SER A 211 2.26 6.69 9.85
N ILE A 212 1.66 7.36 10.84
CA ILE A 212 1.61 6.86 12.23
C ILE A 212 0.79 5.57 12.30
N ILE A 213 -0.40 5.56 11.70
CA ILE A 213 -1.27 4.38 11.65
C ILE A 213 -0.56 3.22 10.93
N GLU A 214 0.05 3.49 9.78
CA GLU A 214 0.81 2.50 9.01
C GLU A 214 1.97 1.92 9.82
N GLY A 215 2.69 2.76 10.56
CA GLY A 215 3.76 2.34 11.46
C GLY A 215 3.27 1.36 12.52
N ILE A 216 2.15 1.66 13.17
CA ILE A 216 1.53 0.80 14.19
C ILE A 216 1.07 -0.53 13.56
N LEU A 217 0.35 -0.48 12.43
CA LEU A 217 -0.13 -1.66 11.73
C LEU A 217 1.01 -2.58 11.30
N THR A 218 2.07 -2.01 10.72
CA THR A 218 3.25 -2.78 10.28
C THR A 218 3.94 -3.47 11.44
N VAL A 219 4.08 -2.80 12.61
CA VAL A 219 4.62 -3.42 13.83
C VAL A 219 3.75 -4.59 14.28
N ILE A 220 2.44 -4.42 14.31
CA ILE A 220 1.50 -5.48 14.74
C ILE A 220 1.60 -6.68 13.80
N VAL A 221 1.53 -6.47 12.49
CA VAL A 221 1.55 -7.56 11.50
C VAL A 221 2.88 -8.30 11.52
N LEU A 222 4.02 -7.59 11.56
CA LEU A 222 5.34 -8.24 11.64
C LEU A 222 5.49 -9.06 12.92
N ARG A 223 5.05 -8.56 14.06
CA ARG A 223 5.09 -9.32 15.33
C ARG A 223 4.21 -10.58 15.27
N LEU A 224 3.03 -10.49 14.66
CA LEU A 224 2.15 -11.64 14.48
C LEU A 224 2.80 -12.71 13.59
N LEU A 225 3.42 -12.29 12.48
CA LEU A 225 4.15 -13.19 11.59
C LEU A 225 5.32 -13.86 12.29
N GLU A 226 6.15 -13.13 13.03
CA GLU A 226 7.28 -13.66 13.79
C GLU A 226 6.82 -14.66 14.87
N LYS A 227 5.79 -14.31 15.65
CA LYS A 227 5.23 -15.20 16.68
C LYS A 227 4.68 -16.49 16.09
N SER A 228 4.05 -16.40 14.92
CA SER A 228 3.53 -17.58 14.21
C SER A 228 4.65 -18.50 13.72
N GLN A 229 5.75 -17.92 13.20
CA GLN A 229 6.91 -18.67 12.76
C GLN A 229 7.65 -19.33 13.94
N ALA A 230 7.85 -18.62 15.05
CA ALA A 230 8.50 -19.14 16.25
C ALA A 230 7.72 -20.32 16.85
N LYS A 231 6.39 -20.22 16.98
CA LYS A 231 5.56 -21.33 17.46
C LYS A 231 5.69 -22.57 16.58
N THR A 232 5.78 -22.39 15.27
CA THR A 232 5.96 -23.50 14.32
C THR A 232 7.31 -24.21 14.53
N THR A 233 8.37 -23.48 14.90
CA THR A 233 9.69 -24.06 15.16
C THR A 233 9.71 -24.83 16.49
N THR A 234 9.17 -24.23 17.55
CA THR A 234 9.14 -24.83 18.90
C THR A 234 8.26 -26.09 18.95
N SER A 235 7.12 -26.11 18.22
CA SER A 235 6.27 -27.29 18.18
C SER A 235 6.87 -28.46 17.40
N VAL A 236 7.82 -28.19 16.48
CA VAL A 236 8.60 -29.24 15.79
C VAL A 236 9.65 -29.86 16.71
N GLU A 237 10.27 -29.04 17.59
CA GLU A 237 11.26 -29.55 18.57
C GLU A 237 10.58 -30.31 19.72
N ALA A 238 9.38 -29.90 20.15
CA ALA A 238 8.62 -30.54 21.23
C ALA A 238 7.88 -31.83 20.80
N SER A 239 7.66 -32.06 19.50
CA SER A 239 6.90 -33.22 18.99
C SER A 239 7.67 -34.51 19.08
N SER A 240 8.94 -34.51 19.51
CA SER A 240 9.73 -35.71 19.75
C SER A 240 9.47 -36.35 21.14
N THR A 241 8.64 -35.75 22.03
CA THR A 241 8.52 -36.19 23.41
C THR A 241 7.13 -36.23 24.01
N GLN A 242 6.03 -35.76 23.34
CA GLN A 242 4.67 -35.87 23.91
C GLN A 242 3.56 -35.85 22.87
N PRO A 243 2.36 -36.49 23.14
CA PRO A 243 1.23 -36.51 22.21
C PRO A 243 0.63 -35.09 22.09
N SER A 244 0.28 -34.74 20.85
CA SER A 244 -0.18 -33.45 20.38
C SER A 244 -1.29 -32.80 21.22
N THR A 245 -0.93 -31.84 22.04
CA THR A 245 -1.87 -30.78 22.46
C THR A 245 -2.13 -29.90 21.23
N LYS A 246 -3.36 -29.89 20.70
CA LYS A 246 -3.78 -29.02 19.59
C LYS A 246 -3.42 -27.58 19.95
N SER A 247 -2.34 -27.08 19.38
CA SER A 247 -1.90 -25.69 19.60
C SER A 247 -3.01 -24.76 19.13
N SER A 248 -3.58 -23.99 20.05
CA SER A 248 -4.65 -23.04 19.78
C SER A 248 -4.11 -21.86 18.96
N LEU A 249 -4.13 -22.00 17.65
CA LEU A 249 -3.93 -20.90 16.70
C LEU A 249 -5.17 -19.95 16.68
N ARG A 250 -6.27 -20.36 17.38
CA ARG A 250 -7.55 -19.66 17.44
C ARG A 250 -7.47 -18.16 17.70
N PRO A 251 -6.73 -17.65 18.74
CA PRO A 251 -6.74 -16.21 18.99
C PRO A 251 -6.06 -15.39 17.88
N GLN A 252 -5.07 -15.92 17.20
CA GLN A 252 -4.39 -15.21 16.11
C GLN A 252 -5.28 -15.09 14.87
N PHE A 253 -6.02 -16.16 14.53
CA PHE A 253 -7.00 -16.14 13.45
C PHE A 253 -8.16 -15.19 13.76
N ILE A 254 -8.61 -15.10 15.01
CA ILE A 254 -9.65 -14.16 15.42
C ILE A 254 -9.19 -12.72 15.18
N TRP A 255 -8.00 -12.34 15.63
CA TRP A 255 -7.47 -10.98 15.43
C TRP A 255 -7.24 -10.63 13.97
N LEU A 256 -6.71 -11.58 13.17
CA LEU A 256 -6.56 -11.39 11.73
C LEU A 256 -7.91 -11.28 11.03
N SER A 257 -8.92 -12.05 11.46
CA SER A 257 -10.28 -11.95 10.91
C SER A 257 -10.94 -10.63 11.26
N ILE A 258 -10.79 -10.14 12.51
CA ILE A 258 -11.28 -8.82 12.92
C ILE A 258 -10.62 -7.73 12.08
N LEU A 259 -9.29 -7.78 11.92
CA LEU A 259 -8.55 -6.83 11.09
C LEU A 259 -9.04 -6.88 9.63
N ALA A 260 -9.26 -8.06 9.07
CA ALA A 260 -9.78 -8.24 7.72
C ALA A 260 -11.19 -7.63 7.56
N VAL A 261 -12.08 -7.85 8.53
CA VAL A 261 -13.43 -7.25 8.53
C VAL A 261 -13.35 -5.72 8.63
N VAL A 262 -12.49 -5.19 9.50
CA VAL A 262 -12.28 -3.75 9.62
C VAL A 262 -11.74 -3.18 8.29
N CYS A 263 -10.75 -3.81 7.69
CA CYS A 263 -10.22 -3.40 6.39
C CYS A 263 -11.25 -3.42 5.26
N LEU A 264 -12.17 -4.40 5.25
CA LEU A 264 -13.28 -4.45 4.29
C LEU A 264 -14.34 -3.37 4.55
N ALA A 265 -14.58 -3.05 5.81
CA ALA A 265 -15.58 -2.05 6.18
C ALA A 265 -15.14 -0.61 5.84
N ILE A 266 -13.84 -0.32 5.93
CA ILE A 266 -13.32 1.05 5.75
C ILE A 266 -13.70 1.66 4.39
N PRO A 267 -13.44 1.05 3.22
CA PRO A 267 -13.81 1.63 1.93
C PRO A 267 -15.32 1.82 1.77
N ILE A 268 -16.11 0.87 2.31
CA ILE A 268 -17.58 0.93 2.26
C ILE A 268 -18.10 2.07 3.14
N LEU A 269 -17.58 2.21 4.35
CA LEU A 269 -17.95 3.30 5.25
C LEU A 269 -17.47 4.65 4.72
N ALA A 270 -16.27 4.71 4.12
CA ALA A 270 -15.76 5.91 3.49
C ALA A 270 -16.65 6.40 2.35
N GLY A 271 -17.21 5.47 1.56
CA GLY A 271 -18.19 5.81 0.52
C GLY A 271 -19.60 6.13 1.05
N LEU A 272 -19.93 5.75 2.29
CA LEU A 272 -21.22 6.08 2.92
C LEU A 272 -21.25 7.46 3.60
N PHE A 273 -20.10 7.91 4.06
CA PHE A 273 -19.91 9.20 4.68
C PHE A 273 -19.12 10.05 3.68
N ASP A 274 -19.67 11.16 3.23
CA ASP A 274 -18.93 12.14 2.42
C ASP A 274 -17.70 12.62 3.22
N ILE A 275 -16.53 12.06 2.90
CA ILE A 275 -15.29 12.30 3.65
C ILE A 275 -14.51 13.48 3.06
N GLY A 276 -15.11 14.21 2.11
CA GLY A 276 -14.51 15.36 1.45
C GLY A 276 -13.55 14.99 0.31
N ALA A 277 -13.05 16.01 -0.38
CA ALA A 277 -12.17 15.87 -1.55
C ALA A 277 -10.91 15.07 -1.24
N GLY A 278 -10.48 14.24 -2.18
CA GLY A 278 -9.22 13.50 -2.08
C GLY A 278 -8.00 14.42 -2.03
N THR A 279 -6.89 13.92 -1.53
CA THR A 279 -5.64 14.70 -1.46
C THR A 279 -5.06 14.95 -2.86
N ASP A 280 -5.36 14.10 -3.84
CA ASP A 280 -5.05 14.31 -5.25
C ASP A 280 -5.92 15.39 -5.90
N ASP A 281 -7.21 15.49 -5.54
CA ASP A 281 -8.07 16.60 -5.99
C ASP A 281 -7.52 17.94 -5.48
N GLN A 282 -7.09 17.99 -4.22
CA GLN A 282 -6.43 19.17 -3.66
C GLN A 282 -5.09 19.46 -4.36
N ALA A 283 -4.36 18.42 -4.77
CA ALA A 283 -3.16 18.59 -5.59
C ALA A 283 -3.51 19.12 -6.98
N GLY A 284 -4.59 18.65 -7.61
CA GLY A 284 -5.13 19.14 -8.88
C GLY A 284 -5.52 20.61 -8.80
N GLU A 285 -6.25 21.01 -7.75
CA GLU A 285 -6.57 22.43 -7.50
C GLU A 285 -5.30 23.27 -7.32
N MET A 286 -4.29 22.78 -6.62
CA MET A 286 -3.03 23.47 -6.45
C MET A 286 -2.30 23.63 -7.78
N ILE A 287 -2.31 22.61 -8.65
CA ILE A 287 -1.76 22.71 -10.00
C ILE A 287 -2.48 23.83 -10.78
N GLY A 288 -3.82 23.86 -10.74
CA GLY A 288 -4.62 24.92 -11.37
C GLY A 288 -4.30 26.32 -10.84
N ARG A 289 -4.00 26.46 -9.54
CA ARG A 289 -3.56 27.74 -8.94
C ARG A 289 -2.15 28.15 -9.38
N LEU A 290 -1.25 27.18 -9.57
CA LEU A 290 0.13 27.43 -10.04
C LEU A 290 0.20 27.64 -11.55
N THR A 291 -0.70 27.02 -12.29
CA THR A 291 -0.78 27.06 -13.75
C THR A 291 -2.25 27.24 -14.16
N PRO A 292 -2.74 28.50 -14.31
CA PRO A 292 -4.16 28.78 -14.58
C PRO A 292 -4.73 28.13 -15.84
N ASP A 293 -3.90 27.84 -16.83
CA ASP A 293 -4.30 27.18 -18.08
C ASP A 293 -4.17 25.64 -18.01
N PHE A 294 -4.00 25.09 -16.79
CA PHE A 294 -3.89 23.66 -16.61
C PHE A 294 -5.21 22.95 -16.98
N ASN A 295 -5.11 22.07 -17.96
CA ASN A 295 -6.17 21.14 -18.32
C ASN A 295 -5.58 19.74 -18.33
N PRO A 296 -6.06 18.79 -17.50
CA PRO A 296 -5.58 17.42 -17.53
C PRO A 296 -5.74 16.83 -18.95
N THR A 297 -4.66 16.26 -19.48
CA THR A 297 -4.66 15.61 -20.79
C THR A 297 -4.38 14.12 -20.61
N PRO A 298 -5.41 13.31 -20.33
CA PRO A 298 -5.24 11.87 -20.17
C PRO A 298 -4.75 11.25 -21.47
N PHE A 299 -3.76 10.38 -21.39
CA PHE A 299 -3.24 9.62 -22.52
C PHE A 299 -4.22 8.50 -22.96
N LEU A 300 -4.91 7.93 -21.99
CA LEU A 300 -6.02 7.00 -22.19
C LEU A 300 -7.27 7.65 -21.62
N GLU A 301 -8.39 7.60 -22.35
CA GLU A 301 -9.68 7.87 -21.76
C GLU A 301 -9.82 6.91 -20.56
N SER A 302 -9.62 7.43 -19.35
CA SER A 302 -9.68 6.62 -18.15
C SER A 302 -11.13 6.15 -17.98
N PHE A 303 -11.28 4.85 -17.73
CA PHE A 303 -12.54 4.33 -17.22
C PHE A 303 -12.78 5.01 -15.86
N GLU A 304 -13.68 5.97 -15.81
CA GLU A 304 -14.13 6.57 -14.57
C GLU A 304 -15.29 5.73 -14.03
N PRO A 305 -15.06 4.95 -12.95
CA PRO A 305 -16.14 4.23 -12.32
C PRO A 305 -17.17 5.24 -11.80
N SER A 306 -18.47 4.90 -11.89
CA SER A 306 -19.51 5.73 -11.29
C SER A 306 -19.25 5.84 -9.78
N GLU A 307 -19.70 6.95 -9.17
CA GLU A 307 -19.59 7.22 -7.72
C GLU A 307 -19.99 6.02 -6.84
N PHE A 308 -21.00 5.26 -7.27
CA PHE A 308 -21.44 4.03 -6.61
C PHE A 308 -20.47 2.86 -6.82
N ALA A 309 -19.87 2.73 -7.99
CA ALA A 309 -18.98 1.60 -8.33
C ALA A 309 -17.61 1.74 -7.66
N GLU A 310 -17.12 2.95 -7.47
CA GLU A 310 -15.78 3.20 -6.94
C GLU A 310 -15.55 2.57 -5.55
N PRO A 311 -16.38 2.82 -4.50
CA PRO A 311 -16.21 2.17 -3.19
C PRO A 311 -16.28 0.66 -3.24
N LEU A 312 -17.13 0.10 -4.14
CA LEU A 312 -17.23 -1.34 -4.33
C LEU A 312 -15.98 -1.94 -4.97
N LEU A 313 -15.38 -1.23 -5.92
CA LEU A 313 -14.12 -1.65 -6.54
C LEU A 313 -12.97 -1.63 -5.53
N PHE A 314 -12.89 -0.62 -4.66
CA PHE A 314 -11.92 -0.60 -3.58
C PHE A 314 -12.16 -1.70 -2.55
N ALA A 315 -13.41 -1.98 -2.19
CA ALA A 315 -13.76 -3.10 -1.31
C ALA A 315 -13.39 -4.45 -1.96
N LEU A 316 -13.60 -4.60 -3.27
CA LEU A 316 -13.19 -5.78 -4.04
C LEU A 316 -11.66 -5.93 -4.04
N GLN A 317 -10.91 -4.83 -4.20
CA GLN A 317 -9.45 -4.83 -4.10
C GLN A 317 -9.00 -5.35 -2.73
N VAL A 318 -9.59 -4.83 -1.65
CA VAL A 318 -9.29 -5.28 -0.29
C VAL A 318 -9.62 -6.75 -0.12
N ALA A 319 -10.76 -7.23 -0.63
CA ALA A 319 -11.16 -8.64 -0.55
C ALA A 319 -10.16 -9.57 -1.27
N ILE A 320 -9.73 -9.20 -2.49
CA ILE A 320 -8.69 -9.92 -3.24
C ILE A 320 -7.38 -9.92 -2.45
N GLY A 321 -6.97 -8.78 -1.93
CA GLY A 321 -5.77 -8.64 -1.11
C GLY A 321 -5.80 -9.53 0.14
N ILE A 322 -6.93 -9.57 0.86
CA ILE A 322 -7.13 -10.45 2.02
C ILE A 322 -7.02 -11.94 1.61
N ALA A 323 -7.62 -12.33 0.49
CA ALA A 323 -7.54 -13.69 0.00
C ALA A 323 -6.09 -14.09 -0.34
N LEU A 324 -5.34 -13.21 -1.03
CA LEU A 324 -3.93 -13.43 -1.35
C LEU A 324 -3.05 -13.44 -0.09
N PHE A 325 -3.32 -12.56 0.88
CA PHE A 325 -2.61 -12.53 2.16
C PHE A 325 -2.86 -13.81 2.95
N ALA A 326 -4.10 -14.26 3.06
CA ALA A 326 -4.47 -15.51 3.74
C ALA A 326 -3.83 -16.72 3.07
N TRP A 327 -3.80 -16.76 1.73
CA TRP A 327 -3.14 -17.81 0.97
C TRP A 327 -1.62 -17.81 1.22
N GLY A 328 -0.96 -16.66 1.14
CA GLY A 328 0.47 -16.51 1.42
C GLY A 328 0.83 -16.93 2.85
N TYR A 329 0.01 -16.50 3.82
CA TYR A 329 0.14 -16.88 5.23
C TYR A 329 -0.02 -18.39 5.43
N TYR A 330 -1.04 -19.01 4.81
CA TYR A 330 -1.26 -20.46 4.85
C TYR A 330 -0.07 -21.24 4.29
N GLN A 331 0.44 -20.83 3.12
CA GLN A 331 1.60 -21.48 2.49
C GLN A 331 2.88 -21.37 3.35
N LEU A 332 3.13 -20.19 3.96
CA LEU A 332 4.33 -19.94 4.75
C LEU A 332 4.32 -20.66 6.10
N ILE A 333 3.16 -20.77 6.72
CA ILE A 333 3.04 -21.22 8.11
C ILE A 333 2.50 -22.64 8.21
N TYR A 334 1.35 -22.92 7.57
CA TYR A 334 0.62 -24.18 7.76
C TYR A 334 1.13 -25.34 6.93
N LYS A 335 1.36 -25.13 5.63
CA LYS A 335 1.83 -26.20 4.75
C LYS A 335 3.21 -26.72 5.15
N ARG A 336 4.04 -25.89 5.72
CA ARG A 336 5.35 -26.25 6.27
C ARG A 336 5.24 -27.22 7.45
N HIS A 337 4.20 -27.04 8.27
CA HIS A 337 3.96 -27.95 9.40
C HIS A 337 3.71 -29.38 8.91
N GLN A 338 2.90 -29.54 7.88
CA GLN A 338 2.57 -30.85 7.31
C GLN A 338 3.76 -31.51 6.61
N SER A 339 4.60 -30.74 5.89
CA SER A 339 5.77 -31.32 5.21
C SER A 339 6.78 -31.85 6.21
N LYS A 340 7.04 -31.14 7.31
CA LYS A 340 7.99 -31.59 8.34
C LYS A 340 7.47 -32.76 9.18
N GLN A 341 6.16 -32.83 9.42
CA GLN A 341 5.58 -34.00 10.08
C GLN A 341 5.70 -35.25 9.21
N LYS A 342 5.46 -35.14 7.90
CA LYS A 342 5.63 -36.29 6.96
C LYS A 342 7.08 -36.72 6.80
N GLU A 343 8.07 -35.81 6.89
CA GLU A 343 9.48 -36.14 6.88
C GLU A 343 9.97 -36.81 8.17
N GLN A 344 9.26 -36.65 9.29
CA GLN A 344 9.55 -37.29 10.57
C GLN A 344 8.83 -38.64 10.75
N GLU A 345 7.76 -38.87 9.99
CA GLU A 345 6.99 -40.12 9.97
C GLU A 345 7.52 -41.14 8.93
N ALA A 346 8.39 -40.71 8.01
CA ALA A 346 9.05 -41.53 6.98
C ALA A 346 10.48 -41.91 7.40
#